data_ed0be5549e87b1ef3e2a53328f247551
#
_entry.id   ed0be5549e87b1ef3e2a53328f247551
#
_cell.length_a   1.000
_cell.length_b   1.000
_cell.length_c   1.000
_cell.angle_alpha   90.00
_cell.angle_beta   90.00
_cell.angle_gamma   90.00
#
_symmetry.space_group_name_H-M   'P 1'
#
loop_
_entity.id
_entity.type
_entity.pdbx_description
1 polymer ?
#
loop_
_entity_poly.entity_id
_entity_poly.type
_entity_poly.pdbx_seq_one_letter_code
_entity_poly.pdbx_strand_id
1 'polypeptide(L)'
;MEKLDLMVVIDPYPTVSAVLSDRTDGVYLLPATTQFETYGSVTASNRSLQWREKIIEPSFDSLPDHTIIYKFAKKFGFADRMFRKIKVTNDEPYVEDVTREFNGGMWTIGYTGQSPERIKAHMANQHVFDRTTLQAVGGELDGEYYGLPWPCWGTAEMGHPGTPLLYDTSKPVAEGGLCFRARFGVEHEGNNLLAEGS
;
A
#
# COMPACT_ATOMS: atom_id res chain seq x y z
N MET A 1 -15.64 22.73 1.62
CA MET A 1 -14.35 23.41 1.50
C MET A 1 -14.31 24.77 2.20
N GLU A 2 -15.36 25.56 2.16
CA GLU A 2 -15.47 26.89 2.80
C GLU A 2 -15.22 26.93 4.32
N LYS A 3 -15.43 25.80 5.00
CA LYS A 3 -15.25 25.69 6.47
C LYS A 3 -13.84 25.27 6.90
N LEU A 4 -12.92 25.10 5.96
CA LEU A 4 -11.54 24.74 6.25
C LEU A 4 -10.69 26.00 6.41
N ASP A 5 -9.88 26.07 7.46
CA ASP A 5 -8.90 27.15 7.61
C ASP A 5 -7.73 27.00 6.63
N LEU A 6 -7.40 25.75 6.29
CA LEU A 6 -6.31 25.39 5.39
C LEU A 6 -6.72 24.22 4.49
N MET A 7 -6.34 24.29 3.22
CA MET A 7 -6.48 23.21 2.25
C MET A 7 -5.15 22.98 1.54
N VAL A 8 -4.70 21.74 1.55
CA VAL A 8 -3.50 21.32 0.81
C VAL A 8 -3.90 20.24 -0.18
N VAL A 9 -3.60 20.46 -1.44
CA VAL A 9 -3.83 19.50 -2.53
C VAL A 9 -2.47 19.05 -3.06
N ILE A 10 -2.27 17.74 -3.05
CA ILE A 10 -1.03 17.10 -3.53
C ILE A 10 -1.43 16.26 -4.75
N ASP A 11 -1.03 16.69 -5.92
CA ASP A 11 -1.44 16.06 -7.18
C ASP A 11 -0.40 16.29 -8.27
N PRO A 12 -0.23 15.35 -9.22
CA PRO A 12 0.66 15.55 -10.39
C PRO A 12 0.21 16.68 -11.31
N TYR A 13 -1.07 17.02 -11.30
CA TYR A 13 -1.64 18.16 -12.03
C TYR A 13 -2.90 18.65 -11.31
N PRO A 14 -3.39 19.87 -11.60
CA PRO A 14 -4.60 20.40 -10.98
C PRO A 14 -5.82 19.51 -11.27
N THR A 15 -6.29 18.80 -10.27
CA THR A 15 -7.49 17.96 -10.32
C THR A 15 -8.73 18.74 -9.93
N VAL A 16 -9.88 18.08 -9.99
CA VAL A 16 -11.16 18.64 -9.56
C VAL A 16 -11.10 19.22 -8.14
N SER A 17 -10.39 18.55 -7.23
CA SER A 17 -10.20 19.02 -5.85
C SER A 17 -9.46 20.35 -5.76
N ALA A 18 -8.55 20.62 -6.70
CA ALA A 18 -7.78 21.86 -6.75
C ALA A 18 -8.57 23.02 -7.36
N VAL A 19 -9.49 22.74 -8.30
CA VAL A 19 -10.15 23.77 -9.13
C VAL A 19 -11.61 24.05 -8.78
N LEU A 20 -12.26 23.21 -7.97
CA LEU A 20 -13.68 23.39 -7.58
C LEU A 20 -13.91 24.40 -6.45
N SER A 21 -12.85 24.97 -5.89
CA SER A 21 -12.99 25.95 -4.81
C SER A 21 -12.78 27.35 -5.34
N ASP A 22 -13.75 28.24 -5.14
CA ASP A 22 -13.58 29.67 -5.37
C ASP A 22 -12.71 30.36 -4.30
N ARG A 23 -12.16 29.56 -3.40
CA ARG A 23 -11.32 30.01 -2.30
C ARG A 23 -9.98 30.52 -2.82
N THR A 24 -9.61 31.73 -2.41
CA THR A 24 -8.38 32.41 -2.83
C THR A 24 -7.30 32.48 -1.73
N ASP A 25 -7.63 32.03 -0.51
CA ASP A 25 -6.74 32.06 0.66
C ASP A 25 -6.66 30.69 1.32
N GLY A 26 -5.54 30.42 1.99
CA GLY A 26 -5.32 29.16 2.70
C GLY A 26 -5.37 27.92 1.82
N VAL A 27 -5.06 28.02 0.52
CA VAL A 27 -4.99 26.91 -0.42
C VAL A 27 -3.56 26.77 -0.93
N TYR A 28 -3.01 25.57 -0.80
CA TYR A 28 -1.68 25.21 -1.32
C TYR A 28 -1.80 24.03 -2.29
N LEU A 29 -1.28 24.22 -3.49
CA LEU A 29 -1.15 23.18 -4.49
C LEU A 29 0.31 22.74 -4.50
N LEU A 30 0.57 21.50 -4.16
CA LEU A 30 1.90 20.90 -4.14
C LEU A 30 2.03 19.91 -5.28
N PRO A 31 2.98 20.10 -6.20
CA PRO A 31 3.16 19.20 -7.31
C PRO A 31 3.75 17.87 -6.84
N ALA A 32 3.02 16.77 -7.06
CA ALA A 32 3.50 15.43 -6.85
C ALA A 32 4.09 14.84 -8.14
N THR A 33 4.99 13.88 -8.00
CA THR A 33 5.49 13.11 -9.13
C THR A 33 4.42 12.18 -9.68
N THR A 34 4.49 11.92 -10.98
CA THR A 34 3.72 10.86 -11.62
C THR A 34 4.33 9.49 -11.29
N GLN A 35 3.60 8.43 -11.63
CA GLN A 35 4.07 7.05 -11.45
C GLN A 35 5.35 6.70 -12.24
N PHE A 36 5.72 7.50 -13.25
CA PHE A 36 6.93 7.29 -14.05
C PHE A 36 8.15 8.02 -13.48
N GLU A 37 7.92 8.99 -12.62
CA GLU A 37 8.93 9.85 -12.01
C GLU A 37 9.34 9.41 -10.60
N THR A 38 8.74 8.33 -10.10
CA THR A 38 9.03 7.73 -8.79
C THR A 38 9.09 6.21 -8.89
N TYR A 39 9.49 5.57 -7.80
CA TYR A 39 9.57 4.12 -7.71
C TYR A 39 8.97 3.64 -6.40
N GLY A 40 8.67 2.36 -6.30
CA GLY A 40 8.14 1.76 -5.08
C GLY A 40 7.06 0.72 -5.32
N SER A 41 6.50 0.23 -4.23
CA SER A 41 5.41 -0.74 -4.26
C SER A 41 4.07 -0.06 -4.50
N VAL A 42 3.20 -0.75 -5.24
CA VAL A 42 1.84 -0.32 -5.52
C VAL A 42 0.89 -1.50 -5.50
N THR A 43 -0.26 -1.32 -4.88
CA THR A 43 -1.33 -2.32 -4.91
C THR A 43 -2.15 -2.22 -6.20
N ALA A 44 -2.52 -3.36 -6.76
CA ALA A 44 -3.44 -3.45 -7.87
C ALA A 44 -4.81 -3.98 -7.43
N SER A 45 -5.84 -3.72 -8.22
CA SER A 45 -7.22 -4.13 -7.93
C SER A 45 -7.43 -5.64 -7.88
N ASN A 46 -6.53 -6.42 -8.46
CA ASN A 46 -6.51 -7.89 -8.38
C ASN A 46 -5.86 -8.41 -7.08
N ARG A 47 -5.63 -7.56 -6.09
CA ARG A 47 -4.98 -7.89 -4.81
C ARG A 47 -3.47 -8.17 -4.89
N SER A 48 -2.84 -7.92 -6.01
CA SER A 48 -1.39 -8.04 -6.10
C SER A 48 -0.69 -6.77 -5.65
N LEU A 49 0.50 -6.94 -5.10
CA LEU A 49 1.46 -5.88 -4.85
C LEU A 49 2.53 -5.95 -5.93
N GLN A 50 2.80 -4.84 -6.57
CA GLN A 50 3.76 -4.73 -7.65
C GLN A 50 4.85 -3.75 -7.27
N TRP A 51 6.01 -3.88 -7.89
CA TRP A 51 7.06 -2.89 -7.81
C TRP A 51 7.16 -2.12 -9.11
N ARG A 52 7.31 -0.81 -9.01
CA ARG A 52 7.56 0.07 -10.16
C ARG A 52 8.91 0.72 -10.02
N GLU A 53 9.64 0.78 -11.11
CA GLU A 53 10.90 1.51 -11.20
C GLU A 53 10.66 2.91 -11.77
N LYS A 54 11.50 3.84 -11.36
CA LYS A 54 11.51 5.19 -11.92
C LYS A 54 12.04 5.13 -13.37
N ILE A 55 11.36 5.78 -14.29
CA ILE A 55 11.70 5.80 -15.73
C ILE A 55 12.28 7.14 -16.15
N ILE A 56 11.76 8.22 -15.58
CA ILE A 56 12.20 9.59 -15.89
C ILE A 56 12.42 10.36 -14.57
N GLU A 57 13.21 11.40 -14.63
CA GLU A 57 13.39 12.30 -13.50
C GLU A 57 12.12 13.14 -13.24
N PRO A 58 11.85 13.53 -11.99
CA PRO A 58 10.75 14.41 -11.64
C PRO A 58 10.77 15.70 -12.46
N SER A 59 9.61 16.09 -12.97
CA SER A 59 9.44 17.31 -13.75
C SER A 59 9.26 18.51 -12.83
N PHE A 60 9.93 19.63 -13.15
CA PHE A 60 9.83 20.88 -12.40
C PHE A 60 10.16 20.70 -10.91
N ASP A 61 9.32 21.24 -10.03
CA ASP A 61 9.47 21.16 -8.57
C ASP A 61 8.67 19.99 -7.95
N SER A 62 8.24 19.01 -8.78
CA SER A 62 7.46 17.88 -8.29
C SER A 62 8.31 16.96 -7.39
N LEU A 63 7.68 16.47 -6.34
CA LEU A 63 8.30 15.57 -5.37
C LEU A 63 7.43 14.31 -5.18
N PRO A 64 8.05 13.16 -4.90
CA PRO A 64 7.30 11.96 -4.50
C PRO A 64 6.47 12.20 -3.24
N ASP A 65 5.28 11.59 -3.18
CA ASP A 65 4.36 11.75 -2.04
C ASP A 65 5.03 11.47 -0.68
N HIS A 66 5.83 10.42 -0.59
CA HIS A 66 6.55 10.07 0.64
C HIS A 66 7.56 11.14 1.06
N THR A 67 8.19 11.83 0.10
CA THR A 67 9.08 12.97 0.35
C THR A 67 8.30 14.19 0.84
N ILE A 68 7.16 14.48 0.22
CA ILE A 68 6.27 15.56 0.67
C ILE A 68 5.79 15.31 2.10
N ILE A 69 5.34 14.09 2.40
CA ILE A 69 4.90 13.68 3.74
C ILE A 69 6.04 13.81 4.77
N TYR A 70 7.26 13.38 4.40
CA TYR A 70 8.43 13.53 5.27
C TYR A 70 8.71 15.01 5.59
N LYS A 71 8.67 15.89 4.59
CA LYS A 71 8.89 17.33 4.79
C LYS A 71 7.83 17.95 5.69
N PHE A 72 6.57 17.53 5.59
CA PHE A 72 5.52 17.92 6.53
C PHE A 72 5.84 17.42 7.95
N ALA A 73 6.16 16.14 8.11
CA ALA A 73 6.51 15.56 9.40
C ALA A 73 7.69 16.29 10.07
N LYS A 74 8.69 16.64 9.28
CA LYS A 74 9.84 17.44 9.73
C LYS A 74 9.42 18.83 10.18
N LYS A 75 8.58 19.52 9.40
CA LYS A 75 8.09 20.86 9.71
C LYS A 75 7.21 20.89 10.96
N PHE A 76 6.44 19.83 11.21
CA PHE A 76 5.61 19.68 12.40
C PHE A 76 6.35 19.08 13.61
N GLY A 77 7.62 18.72 13.46
CA GLY A 77 8.46 18.25 14.57
C GLY A 77 8.25 16.79 15.00
N PHE A 78 7.69 15.93 14.15
CA PHE A 78 7.51 14.52 14.47
C PHE A 78 8.13 13.53 13.46
N ALA A 79 9.02 14.01 12.56
CA ALA A 79 9.67 13.18 11.56
C ALA A 79 10.43 12.00 12.18
N ASP A 80 11.22 12.24 13.23
CA ASP A 80 12.01 11.18 13.89
C ASP A 80 11.13 10.06 14.46
N ARG A 81 9.93 10.40 14.90
CA ARG A 81 8.96 9.42 15.41
C ARG A 81 8.28 8.67 14.28
N MET A 82 7.85 9.38 13.23
CA MET A 82 7.12 8.79 12.10
C MET A 82 8.00 7.93 11.22
N PHE A 83 9.23 8.38 10.94
CA PHE A 83 10.17 7.71 10.04
C PHE A 83 11.28 6.94 10.77
N ARG A 84 11.09 6.60 12.04
CA ARG A 84 12.12 5.98 12.89
C ARG A 84 12.73 4.68 12.35
N LYS A 85 12.03 3.96 11.48
CA LYS A 85 12.48 2.72 10.86
C LYS A 85 12.79 2.87 9.37
N ILE A 86 12.66 4.08 8.85
CA ILE A 86 12.85 4.41 7.45
C ILE A 86 14.11 5.24 7.35
N LYS A 87 15.09 4.76 6.60
CA LYS A 87 16.29 5.53 6.29
C LYS A 87 15.89 6.76 5.46
N VAL A 88 16.42 7.92 5.83
CA VAL A 88 16.23 9.17 5.09
C VAL A 88 17.59 9.74 4.72
N THR A 89 17.75 10.13 3.47
CA THR A 89 18.98 10.77 2.96
C THR A 89 18.57 11.98 2.15
N ASN A 90 19.13 13.14 2.48
CA ASN A 90 18.81 14.42 1.80
C ASN A 90 17.31 14.75 1.77
N ASP A 91 16.62 14.53 2.87
CA ASP A 91 15.16 14.65 3.00
C ASP A 91 14.34 13.68 2.14
N GLU A 92 14.96 12.65 1.57
CA GLU A 92 14.28 11.60 0.80
C GLU A 92 14.21 10.30 1.61
N PRO A 93 13.01 9.84 1.98
CA PRO A 93 12.80 8.53 2.59
C PRO A 93 13.14 7.39 1.62
N TYR A 94 13.75 6.34 2.13
CA TYR A 94 14.09 5.16 1.35
C TYR A 94 12.83 4.33 1.11
N VAL A 95 12.43 4.18 -0.15
CA VAL A 95 11.12 3.61 -0.53
C VAL A 95 11.02 2.12 -0.17
N GLU A 96 12.12 1.39 -0.25
CA GLU A 96 12.19 0.02 0.22
C GLU A 96 11.87 -0.10 1.71
N ASP A 97 12.34 0.85 2.52
CA ASP A 97 12.05 0.86 3.96
C ASP A 97 10.59 1.25 4.23
N VAL A 98 10.00 2.11 3.40
CA VAL A 98 8.55 2.40 3.45
C VAL A 98 7.76 1.11 3.23
N THR A 99 8.13 0.33 2.22
CA THR A 99 7.48 -0.97 1.96
C THR A 99 7.69 -1.95 3.12
N ARG A 100 8.88 -2.00 3.72
CA ARG A 100 9.15 -2.82 4.91
C ARG A 100 8.35 -2.38 6.13
N GLU A 101 8.13 -1.08 6.30
CA GLU A 101 7.30 -0.56 7.40
C GLU A 101 5.84 -1.00 7.24
N PHE A 102 5.30 -1.03 6.02
CA PHE A 102 3.99 -1.63 5.74
C PHE A 102 3.96 -3.12 6.09
N ASN A 103 5.03 -3.87 5.81
CA ASN A 103 5.15 -5.29 6.19
C ASN A 103 5.14 -5.49 7.71
N GLY A 104 5.70 -4.53 8.46
CA GLY A 104 5.68 -4.52 9.91
C GLY A 104 4.35 -4.09 10.52
N GLY A 105 3.34 -3.85 9.70
CA GLY A 105 2.02 -3.41 10.09
C GLY A 105 1.19 -4.49 10.79
N MET A 106 -0.13 -4.38 10.66
CA MET A 106 -1.02 -5.30 11.34
C MET A 106 -0.93 -6.71 10.76
N TRP A 107 -0.76 -7.70 11.64
CA TRP A 107 -0.60 -9.11 11.31
C TRP A 107 -1.64 -9.67 10.32
N THR A 108 -2.90 -9.29 10.49
CA THR A 108 -4.01 -9.82 9.70
C THR A 108 -4.33 -9.03 8.45
N ILE A 109 -3.92 -7.77 8.37
CA ILE A 109 -4.23 -6.86 7.26
C ILE A 109 -3.01 -6.15 6.69
N GLY A 110 -1.82 -6.40 7.26
CA GLY A 110 -0.57 -5.89 6.74
C GLY A 110 -0.08 -6.65 5.52
N TYR A 111 1.03 -6.21 5.00
CA TYR A 111 1.69 -6.82 3.85
C TYR A 111 2.73 -7.87 4.29
N THR A 112 2.42 -8.63 5.31
CA THR A 112 3.32 -9.60 5.91
C THR A 112 3.92 -10.55 4.88
N GLY A 113 5.25 -10.63 4.84
CA GLY A 113 5.99 -11.44 3.87
C GLY A 113 6.23 -10.79 2.50
N GLN A 114 5.75 -9.57 2.28
CA GLN A 114 5.87 -8.85 1.02
C GLN A 114 7.08 -7.90 1.05
N SER A 115 8.29 -8.46 1.02
CA SER A 115 9.50 -7.64 0.99
C SER A 115 9.71 -6.98 -0.39
N PRO A 116 10.39 -5.83 -0.46
CA PRO A 116 10.77 -5.23 -1.73
C PRO A 116 11.53 -6.19 -2.65
N GLU A 117 12.42 -6.99 -2.08
CA GLU A 117 13.24 -7.97 -2.80
C GLU A 117 12.37 -9.04 -3.47
N ARG A 118 11.39 -9.60 -2.75
CA ARG A 118 10.45 -10.58 -3.32
C ARG A 118 9.57 -9.97 -4.40
N ILE A 119 9.04 -8.78 -4.17
CA ILE A 119 8.19 -8.11 -5.16
C ILE A 119 9.00 -7.82 -6.44
N LYS A 120 10.23 -7.33 -6.31
CA LYS A 120 11.14 -7.13 -7.44
C LYS A 120 11.45 -8.43 -8.18
N ALA A 121 11.70 -9.53 -7.46
CA ALA A 121 11.93 -10.84 -8.05
C ALA A 121 10.70 -11.33 -8.84
N HIS A 122 9.49 -11.15 -8.32
CA HIS A 122 8.25 -11.46 -9.03
C HIS A 122 8.09 -10.65 -10.31
N MET A 123 8.37 -9.35 -10.26
CA MET A 123 8.31 -8.47 -11.45
C MET A 123 9.33 -8.88 -12.51
N ALA A 124 10.54 -9.26 -12.12
CA ALA A 124 11.60 -9.70 -13.04
C ALA A 124 11.29 -11.08 -13.68
N ASN A 125 10.51 -11.91 -13.00
CA ASN A 125 10.23 -13.28 -13.41
C ASN A 125 8.75 -13.52 -13.77
N GLN A 126 8.08 -12.55 -14.33
CA GLN A 126 6.64 -12.66 -14.66
C GLN A 126 6.29 -13.88 -15.53
N HIS A 127 7.24 -14.35 -16.34
CA HIS A 127 7.04 -15.45 -17.29
C HIS A 127 6.86 -16.82 -16.62
N VAL A 128 7.25 -17.00 -15.36
CA VAL A 128 7.06 -18.26 -14.63
C VAL A 128 5.68 -18.37 -13.97
N PHE A 129 4.92 -17.29 -13.93
CA PHE A 129 3.59 -17.29 -13.31
C PHE A 129 2.50 -17.68 -14.30
N ASP A 130 1.70 -18.66 -13.94
CA ASP A 130 0.53 -19.04 -14.72
C ASP A 130 -0.49 -17.89 -14.77
N ARG A 131 -0.99 -17.59 -15.97
CA ARG A 131 -1.88 -16.43 -16.18
C ARG A 131 -3.26 -16.58 -15.56
N THR A 132 -3.68 -17.78 -15.27
CA THR A 132 -5.01 -18.09 -14.73
C THR A 132 -4.97 -18.18 -13.21
N THR A 133 -4.02 -18.95 -12.69
CA THR A 133 -3.88 -19.19 -11.25
C THR A 133 -3.05 -18.14 -10.54
N LEU A 134 -2.23 -17.37 -11.29
CA LEU A 134 -1.21 -16.47 -10.80
C LEU A 134 -0.13 -17.14 -9.94
N GLN A 135 -0.03 -18.46 -9.98
CA GLN A 135 0.97 -19.23 -9.27
C GLN A 135 2.19 -19.50 -10.15
N ALA A 136 3.38 -19.36 -9.58
CA ALA A 136 4.61 -19.70 -10.26
C ALA A 136 4.74 -21.22 -10.40
N VAL A 137 5.27 -21.68 -11.55
CA VAL A 137 5.48 -23.07 -11.86
C VAL A 137 6.98 -23.30 -12.14
N GLY A 138 7.63 -23.98 -11.24
CA GLY A 138 9.05 -24.31 -11.33
C GLY A 138 9.98 -23.14 -10.97
N GLY A 139 11.25 -23.45 -10.79
CA GLY A 139 12.30 -22.49 -10.44
C GLY A 139 12.29 -22.08 -8.96
N GLU A 140 12.96 -20.99 -8.68
CA GLU A 140 13.13 -20.48 -7.30
C GLU A 140 11.83 -19.92 -6.68
N LEU A 141 10.88 -19.57 -7.52
CA LEU A 141 9.59 -19.00 -7.10
C LEU A 141 8.45 -20.01 -7.13
N ASP A 142 8.74 -21.30 -7.33
CA ASP A 142 7.73 -22.34 -7.46
C ASP A 142 6.71 -22.32 -6.33
N GLY A 143 5.43 -22.31 -6.70
CA GLY A 143 4.31 -22.26 -5.76
C GLY A 143 3.98 -20.86 -5.22
N GLU A 144 4.81 -19.85 -5.44
CA GLU A 144 4.48 -18.48 -5.05
C GLU A 144 3.41 -17.86 -5.94
N TYR A 145 2.60 -16.97 -5.38
CA TYR A 145 1.61 -16.22 -6.14
C TYR A 145 2.18 -14.88 -6.62
N TYR A 146 1.92 -14.53 -7.87
CA TYR A 146 2.37 -13.28 -8.48
C TYR A 146 1.95 -12.06 -7.66
N GLY A 147 2.92 -11.20 -7.37
CA GLY A 147 2.70 -9.98 -6.63
C GLY A 147 2.31 -10.21 -5.16
N LEU A 148 2.44 -11.43 -4.63
CA LEU A 148 2.15 -11.74 -3.23
C LEU A 148 0.80 -11.17 -2.80
N PRO A 149 -0.31 -11.92 -2.97
CA PRO A 149 -1.67 -11.42 -2.78
C PRO A 149 -1.86 -10.65 -1.47
N TRP A 150 -2.44 -9.48 -1.57
CA TRP A 150 -2.88 -8.68 -0.42
C TRP A 150 -4.28 -9.16 0.04
N PRO A 151 -4.70 -9.08 1.32
CA PRO A 151 -4.11 -8.32 2.42
C PRO A 151 -2.98 -9.02 3.17
N CYS A 152 -2.85 -10.30 3.14
CA CYS A 152 -1.71 -10.91 3.77
C CYS A 152 -1.35 -12.25 3.16
N TRP A 153 -0.09 -12.42 3.00
CA TRP A 153 0.54 -13.67 2.66
C TRP A 153 1.39 -14.13 3.86
N GLY A 154 1.05 -15.25 4.44
CA GLY A 154 1.80 -15.82 5.55
C GLY A 154 2.69 -16.95 5.11
N THR A 155 3.64 -17.31 5.95
CA THR A 155 4.46 -18.52 5.82
C THR A 155 4.28 -19.41 7.04
N ALA A 156 4.65 -20.68 6.93
CA ALA A 156 4.62 -21.60 8.07
C ALA A 156 5.49 -21.12 9.22
N GLU A 157 6.65 -20.50 8.92
CA GLU A 157 7.56 -19.94 9.93
C GLU A 157 6.93 -18.79 10.69
N MET A 158 6.05 -18.02 10.07
CA MET A 158 5.31 -16.93 10.71
C MET A 158 4.11 -17.44 11.51
N GLY A 159 3.77 -18.71 11.42
CA GLY A 159 2.57 -19.28 12.02
C GLY A 159 1.25 -18.73 11.46
N HIS A 160 1.30 -18.06 10.30
CA HIS A 160 0.14 -17.45 9.65
C HIS A 160 -0.10 -18.09 8.29
N PRO A 161 -1.30 -18.65 8.04
CA PRO A 161 -1.58 -19.40 6.80
C PRO A 161 -1.72 -18.49 5.56
N GLY A 162 -1.75 -17.18 5.73
CA GLY A 162 -2.07 -16.24 4.67
C GLY A 162 -3.56 -16.20 4.35
N THR A 163 -3.91 -15.36 3.37
CA THR A 163 -5.28 -15.25 2.84
C THR A 163 -5.26 -15.22 1.31
N PRO A 164 -4.92 -16.34 0.66
CA PRO A 164 -4.92 -16.41 -0.81
C PRO A 164 -6.33 -16.17 -1.38
N LEU A 165 -7.37 -16.51 -0.61
CA LEU A 165 -8.76 -16.17 -0.93
C LEU A 165 -9.22 -15.01 -0.03
N LEU A 166 -9.77 -13.96 -0.65
CA LEU A 166 -10.33 -12.83 0.07
C LEU A 166 -11.75 -13.13 0.59
N TYR A 167 -12.50 -13.87 -0.19
CA TYR A 167 -13.89 -14.25 0.10
C TYR A 167 -14.07 -15.75 0.02
N ASP A 168 -14.62 -16.32 1.06
CA ASP A 168 -15.14 -17.70 1.09
C ASP A 168 -16.52 -17.64 1.77
N THR A 169 -17.56 -17.64 0.95
CA THR A 169 -18.95 -17.57 1.40
C THR A 169 -19.59 -18.96 1.52
N SER A 170 -18.80 -20.05 1.40
CA SER A 170 -19.31 -21.41 1.53
C SER A 170 -19.83 -21.72 2.93
N LYS A 171 -19.42 -20.93 3.91
CA LYS A 171 -19.85 -21.03 5.30
C LYS A 171 -19.86 -19.64 5.98
N PRO A 172 -20.60 -19.48 7.06
CA PRO A 172 -20.59 -18.25 7.87
C PRO A 172 -19.19 -17.90 8.37
N VAL A 173 -18.94 -16.60 8.61
CA VAL A 173 -17.68 -16.11 9.16
C VAL A 173 -17.35 -16.74 10.51
N ALA A 174 -18.35 -16.90 11.39
CA ALA A 174 -18.20 -17.56 12.69
C ALA A 174 -17.74 -19.02 12.59
N GLU A 175 -17.97 -19.67 11.45
CA GLU A 175 -17.55 -21.04 11.15
C GLU A 175 -16.27 -21.10 10.30
N GLY A 176 -15.59 -19.96 10.15
CA GLY A 176 -14.34 -19.83 9.40
C GLY A 176 -14.51 -19.40 7.92
N GLY A 177 -15.66 -18.90 7.53
CA GLY A 177 -15.85 -18.20 6.26
C GLY A 177 -14.97 -16.94 6.19
N LEU A 178 -14.69 -16.46 4.99
CA LEU A 178 -13.85 -15.29 4.75
C LEU A 178 -14.64 -14.20 4.05
N CYS A 179 -14.66 -13.01 4.63
CA CYS A 179 -15.18 -11.83 3.97
C CYS A 179 -14.39 -10.59 4.38
N PHE A 180 -14.57 -9.52 3.63
CA PHE A 180 -13.90 -8.23 3.91
C PHE A 180 -14.17 -7.76 5.34
N ARG A 181 -15.41 -7.81 5.78
CA ARG A 181 -15.80 -7.34 7.12
C ARG A 181 -15.11 -8.11 8.24
N ALA A 182 -15.03 -9.44 8.11
CA ALA A 182 -14.35 -10.29 9.10
C ALA A 182 -12.87 -9.89 9.28
N ARG A 183 -12.20 -9.50 8.20
CA ARG A 183 -10.77 -9.20 8.22
C ARG A 183 -10.44 -7.77 8.60
N PHE A 184 -11.39 -6.86 8.50
CA PHE A 184 -11.16 -5.42 8.69
C PHE A 184 -11.86 -4.84 9.93
N GLY A 185 -11.98 -5.62 10.99
CA GLY A 185 -12.35 -5.11 12.31
C GLY A 185 -13.85 -5.05 12.61
N VAL A 186 -14.68 -5.66 11.78
CA VAL A 186 -16.12 -5.82 12.05
C VAL A 186 -16.46 -7.18 12.65
N GLU A 187 -15.46 -8.03 12.81
CA GLU A 187 -15.53 -9.29 13.51
C GLU A 187 -14.43 -9.36 14.58
N HIS A 188 -14.78 -9.85 15.74
CA HIS A 188 -13.85 -10.12 16.82
C HIS A 188 -14.14 -11.50 17.42
N GLU A 189 -13.12 -12.36 17.44
CA GLU A 189 -13.21 -13.73 17.97
C GLU A 189 -14.38 -14.55 17.40
N GLY A 190 -14.63 -14.41 16.09
CA GLY A 190 -15.71 -15.12 15.39
C GLY A 190 -17.09 -14.47 15.57
N ASN A 191 -17.18 -13.35 16.28
CA ASN A 191 -18.43 -12.63 16.46
C ASN A 191 -18.52 -11.43 15.54
N ASN A 192 -19.61 -11.31 14.83
CA ASN A 192 -19.89 -10.13 14.01
C ASN A 192 -20.23 -8.96 14.93
N LEU A 193 -19.48 -7.86 14.82
CA LEU A 193 -19.68 -6.64 15.60
C LEU A 193 -20.75 -5.71 15.01
N LEU A 194 -21.23 -5.99 13.82
CA LEU A 194 -22.32 -5.24 13.21
C LEU A 194 -23.67 -5.83 13.58
N ALA A 195 -24.66 -4.94 13.72
CA ALA A 195 -26.04 -5.38 13.89
C ALA A 195 -26.51 -6.23 12.69
N GLU A 196 -27.38 -7.18 12.95
CA GLU A 196 -27.99 -8.01 11.90
C GLU A 196 -28.66 -7.12 10.85
N GLY A 197 -28.34 -7.31 9.57
CA GLY A 197 -28.88 -6.53 8.46
C GLY A 197 -28.16 -5.24 8.11
N SER A 198 -27.00 -4.94 8.74
CA SER A 198 -26.16 -3.78 8.44
C SER A 198 -25.03 -4.10 7.43
#